data_3f960f6dc672300e4a273ea2e2a9772b
#
_entry.id   3f960f6dc672300e4a273ea2e2a9772b
#
_cell.length_a   1.000
_cell.length_b   1.000
_cell.length_c   1.000
_cell.angle_alpha   90.00
_cell.angle_beta   90.00
_cell.angle_gamma   90.00
#
_symmetry.space_group_name_H-M   'P 1'
#
loop_
_entity.id
_entity.type
_entity.pdbx_description
1 polymer ?
#
loop_
_entity_poly.entity_id
_entity_poly.type
_entity_poly.pdbx_seq_one_letter_code
_entity_poly.pdbx_strand_id
1 'polypeptide(L)'
;MSQPIRLKDHEKDARLVRNRVVVGAVAIMLLICVLIARLYYLQIIQYDYHSTLSENNRVHVQPIPPTRGLIFDRNGVIVADNRPSFSLSMTRERAGNWQEVLDTIVEVLELTADDRALFEKRMRQGRRPFEPVPILFELNEEQIARVAVNQFRLPGVEVVAQLVRHYPQGAHFAHSVGYVGRINEKELKTLDPVNYSGTHHIGKTGIERFYEDALHGQVGYEEVETNARGRVLRVLKRTDPKPGKDIVLSLDIKLQEAAEAALGGRRGAVVALDPRTGEVLAMVSQPSFDPNLFVTGISFKAYAELRDSIDRPLFNRCLLYTSPSPRDKRQS
;
A
#
# COMPACT_ATOMS: atom_id res chain seq x y z
N MET A 1 28.04 46.30 -79.47
CA MET A 1 26.83 45.49 -79.12
C MET A 1 26.17 46.19 -77.95
N SER A 2 25.09 46.98 -78.26
CA SER A 2 24.34 47.70 -77.25
C SER A 2 23.28 46.77 -76.70
N GLN A 3 23.25 46.52 -75.35
CA GLN A 3 22.18 45.78 -74.66
C GLN A 3 20.92 46.63 -74.72
N PRO A 4 19.74 46.01 -75.01
CA PRO A 4 18.50 46.71 -74.98
C PRO A 4 18.11 47.08 -73.54
N ILE A 5 17.86 48.36 -73.29
CA ILE A 5 17.31 48.88 -72.03
C ILE A 5 15.88 48.33 -71.90
N ARG A 6 15.70 47.38 -70.99
CA ARG A 6 14.35 46.93 -70.62
C ARG A 6 13.64 48.02 -69.81
N LEU A 7 12.77 48.75 -70.41
CA LEU A 7 11.85 49.66 -69.73
C LEU A 7 11.02 48.83 -68.72
N LYS A 8 11.17 49.12 -67.45
CA LYS A 8 10.48 48.47 -66.33
C LYS A 8 9.04 48.99 -66.34
N ASP A 9 8.08 48.13 -66.69
CA ASP A 9 6.66 48.47 -66.78
C ASP A 9 6.07 48.43 -65.32
N HIS A 10 6.20 49.58 -64.66
CA HIS A 10 5.79 49.71 -63.23
C HIS A 10 4.34 49.40 -62.97
N GLU A 11 3.45 49.58 -63.98
CA GLU A 11 2.03 49.23 -63.80
C GLU A 11 1.74 47.74 -63.82
N LYS A 12 2.50 46.96 -64.65
CA LYS A 12 2.40 45.50 -64.66
C LYS A 12 2.97 44.88 -63.39
N ASP A 13 4.08 45.38 -62.91
CA ASP A 13 4.71 44.93 -61.68
C ASP A 13 3.82 45.24 -60.46
N ALA A 14 3.20 46.43 -60.43
CA ALA A 14 2.26 46.82 -59.37
C ALA A 14 0.99 45.94 -59.37
N ARG A 15 0.47 45.57 -60.55
CA ARG A 15 -0.67 44.66 -60.67
C ARG A 15 -0.33 43.23 -60.20
N LEU A 16 0.86 42.73 -60.54
CA LEU A 16 1.33 41.41 -60.10
C LEU A 16 1.53 41.35 -58.59
N VAL A 17 2.11 42.38 -57.98
CA VAL A 17 2.29 42.47 -56.53
C VAL A 17 0.92 42.56 -55.86
N ARG A 18 -0.01 43.41 -56.35
CA ARG A 18 -1.36 43.52 -55.79
C ARG A 18 -2.11 42.18 -55.86
N ASN A 19 -2.05 41.47 -56.98
CA ASN A 19 -2.73 40.17 -57.12
C ASN A 19 -2.12 39.13 -56.17
N ARG A 20 -0.81 39.09 -55.96
CA ARG A 20 -0.16 38.21 -54.99
C ARG A 20 -0.58 38.53 -53.55
N VAL A 21 -0.64 39.82 -53.22
CA VAL A 21 -1.12 40.26 -51.89
C VAL A 21 -2.57 39.88 -51.67
N VAL A 22 -3.44 40.07 -52.64
CA VAL A 22 -4.85 39.69 -52.57
C VAL A 22 -5.00 38.17 -52.45
N VAL A 23 -4.26 37.37 -53.23
CA VAL A 23 -4.26 35.90 -53.11
C VAL A 23 -3.77 35.46 -51.73
N GLY A 24 -2.67 36.08 -51.23
CA GLY A 24 -2.17 35.83 -49.90
C GLY A 24 -3.18 36.18 -48.81
N ALA A 25 -3.83 37.32 -48.90
CA ALA A 25 -4.88 37.74 -47.96
C ALA A 25 -6.10 36.80 -47.97
N VAL A 26 -6.54 36.36 -49.15
CA VAL A 26 -7.64 35.38 -49.28
C VAL A 26 -7.21 34.03 -48.67
N ALA A 27 -5.99 33.57 -48.93
CA ALA A 27 -5.50 32.32 -48.35
C ALA A 27 -5.43 32.38 -46.81
N ILE A 28 -4.95 33.49 -46.25
CA ILE A 28 -4.92 33.69 -44.78
C ILE A 28 -6.35 33.73 -44.20
N MET A 29 -7.26 34.43 -44.86
CA MET A 29 -8.67 34.50 -44.45
C MET A 29 -9.33 33.11 -44.45
N LEU A 30 -9.04 32.29 -45.46
CA LEU A 30 -9.54 30.91 -45.55
C LEU A 30 -8.99 30.02 -44.43
N LEU A 31 -7.72 30.16 -44.12
CA LEU A 31 -7.10 29.44 -42.97
C LEU A 31 -7.71 29.87 -41.63
N ILE A 32 -7.98 31.16 -41.44
CA ILE A 32 -8.67 31.67 -40.25
C ILE A 32 -10.10 31.10 -40.17
N CYS A 33 -10.84 31.06 -41.27
CA CYS A 33 -12.18 30.44 -41.27
C CYS A 33 -12.14 28.96 -40.91
N VAL A 34 -11.16 28.18 -41.39
CA VAL A 34 -10.98 26.78 -41.05
C VAL A 34 -10.65 26.64 -39.53
N LEU A 35 -9.81 27.51 -39.01
CA LEU A 35 -9.48 27.56 -37.58
C LEU A 35 -10.72 27.84 -36.73
N ILE A 36 -11.51 28.85 -37.09
CA ILE A 36 -12.74 29.21 -36.38
C ILE A 36 -13.76 28.06 -36.45
N ALA A 37 -13.95 27.47 -37.63
CA ALA A 37 -14.82 26.30 -37.77
C ALA A 37 -14.38 25.13 -36.92
N ARG A 38 -13.08 24.87 -36.86
CA ARG A 38 -12.50 23.83 -35.99
C ARG A 38 -12.68 24.13 -34.48
N LEU A 39 -12.51 25.39 -34.13
CA LEU A 39 -12.71 25.85 -32.75
C LEU A 39 -14.17 25.68 -32.31
N TYR A 40 -15.11 26.12 -33.22
CA TYR A 40 -16.56 25.94 -33.01
C TYR A 40 -16.93 24.46 -32.84
N TYR A 41 -16.40 23.60 -33.70
CA TYR A 41 -16.64 22.16 -33.63
C TYR A 41 -16.18 21.58 -32.29
N LEU A 42 -14.95 21.91 -31.81
CA LEU A 42 -14.39 21.42 -30.55
C LEU A 42 -15.09 22.00 -29.32
N GLN A 43 -15.42 23.31 -29.33
CA GLN A 43 -15.94 23.99 -28.14
C GLN A 43 -17.46 23.93 -28.00
N ILE A 44 -18.19 23.69 -29.07
CA ILE A 44 -19.66 23.67 -29.02
C ILE A 44 -20.19 22.27 -29.32
N ILE A 45 -19.77 21.64 -30.42
CA ILE A 45 -20.32 20.33 -30.81
C ILE A 45 -19.75 19.19 -29.96
N GLN A 46 -18.46 19.26 -29.61
CA GLN A 46 -17.81 18.25 -28.79
C GLN A 46 -17.57 18.68 -27.30
N TYR A 47 -18.27 19.74 -26.87
CA TYR A 47 -18.13 20.28 -25.52
C TYR A 47 -18.36 19.20 -24.44
N ASP A 48 -19.49 18.51 -24.51
CA ASP A 48 -19.87 17.49 -23.53
C ASP A 48 -18.87 16.34 -23.48
N TYR A 49 -18.37 15.93 -24.65
CA TYR A 49 -17.35 14.87 -24.71
C TYR A 49 -16.02 15.29 -24.06
N HIS A 50 -15.51 16.47 -24.40
CA HIS A 50 -14.25 16.96 -23.85
C HIS A 50 -14.37 17.39 -22.38
N SER A 51 -15.53 17.92 -21.97
CA SER A 51 -15.84 18.23 -20.59
C SER A 51 -15.87 16.96 -19.74
N THR A 52 -16.55 15.90 -20.18
CA THR A 52 -16.60 14.61 -19.50
C THR A 52 -15.22 13.96 -19.38
N LEU A 53 -14.41 14.01 -20.45
CA LEU A 53 -13.02 13.53 -20.39
C LEU A 53 -12.17 14.35 -19.41
N SER A 54 -12.35 15.65 -19.36
CA SER A 54 -11.65 16.53 -18.42
C SER A 54 -12.06 16.25 -16.97
N GLU A 55 -13.36 16.05 -16.73
CA GLU A 55 -13.88 15.70 -15.40
C GLU A 55 -13.39 14.33 -14.96
N ASN A 56 -13.44 13.31 -15.82
CA ASN A 56 -12.95 11.97 -15.54
C ASN A 56 -11.44 11.95 -15.24
N ASN A 57 -10.66 12.83 -15.89
CA ASN A 57 -9.22 12.95 -15.60
C ASN A 57 -8.92 13.76 -14.33
N ARG A 58 -9.88 14.51 -13.83
CA ARG A 58 -9.71 15.41 -12.69
C ARG A 58 -10.19 14.81 -11.36
N VAL A 59 -11.17 13.89 -11.43
CA VAL A 59 -11.73 13.23 -10.26
C VAL A 59 -11.13 11.83 -10.11
N HIS A 60 -10.47 11.60 -8.97
CA HIS A 60 -9.92 10.31 -8.60
C HIS A 60 -10.56 9.79 -7.33
N VAL A 61 -10.88 8.50 -7.30
CA VAL A 61 -11.36 7.82 -6.10
C VAL A 61 -10.15 7.26 -5.36
N GLN A 62 -9.95 7.74 -4.13
CA GLN A 62 -8.91 7.25 -3.22
C GLN A 62 -9.56 6.40 -2.12
N PRO A 63 -9.09 5.15 -1.92
CA PRO A 63 -9.60 4.32 -0.85
C PRO A 63 -9.08 4.80 0.51
N ILE A 64 -9.96 4.75 1.52
CA ILE A 64 -9.61 5.00 2.92
C ILE A 64 -9.67 3.64 3.63
N PRO A 65 -8.51 3.07 4.04
CA PRO A 65 -8.51 1.76 4.70
C PRO A 65 -9.23 1.84 6.05
N PRO A 66 -10.00 0.80 6.41
CA PRO A 66 -10.65 0.73 7.71
C PRO A 66 -9.64 0.47 8.83
N THR A 67 -9.99 0.87 10.03
CA THR A 67 -9.26 0.47 11.24
C THR A 67 -9.59 -0.97 11.58
N ARG A 68 -8.58 -1.82 11.72
CA ARG A 68 -8.74 -3.23 12.09
C ARG A 68 -9.26 -3.36 13.51
N GLY A 69 -10.20 -4.27 13.77
CA GLY A 69 -10.75 -4.55 15.11
C GLY A 69 -9.67 -4.98 16.11
N LEU A 70 -9.87 -4.65 17.36
CA LEU A 70 -8.98 -5.04 18.46
C LEU A 70 -9.23 -6.49 18.87
N ILE A 71 -8.23 -7.12 19.48
CA ILE A 71 -8.39 -8.46 20.08
C ILE A 71 -8.07 -8.35 21.58
N PHE A 72 -8.98 -8.84 22.40
CA PHE A 72 -8.86 -8.85 23.85
C PHE A 72 -8.84 -10.28 24.38
N ASP A 73 -8.21 -10.47 25.53
CA ASP A 73 -8.39 -11.69 26.32
C ASP A 73 -9.76 -11.68 27.04
N ARG A 74 -10.08 -12.75 27.77
CA ARG A 74 -11.34 -12.85 28.52
C ARG A 74 -11.51 -11.79 29.62
N ASN A 75 -10.41 -11.17 30.08
CA ASN A 75 -10.38 -10.16 31.14
C ASN A 75 -10.31 -8.74 30.60
N GLY A 76 -10.39 -8.55 29.27
CA GLY A 76 -10.28 -7.24 28.62
C GLY A 76 -8.83 -6.75 28.44
N VAL A 77 -7.83 -7.62 28.63
CA VAL A 77 -6.43 -7.28 28.33
C VAL A 77 -6.22 -7.28 26.82
N ILE A 78 -5.58 -6.22 26.32
CA ILE A 78 -5.31 -6.08 24.88
C ILE A 78 -4.26 -7.11 24.45
N VAL A 79 -4.64 -7.95 23.49
CA VAL A 79 -3.78 -8.96 22.86
C VAL A 79 -3.27 -8.48 21.49
N ALA A 80 -4.10 -7.73 20.76
CA ALA A 80 -3.69 -7.11 19.53
C ALA A 80 -4.35 -5.74 19.37
N ASP A 81 -3.54 -4.69 19.15
CA ASP A 81 -3.95 -3.31 18.93
C ASP A 81 -3.46 -2.78 17.58
N ASN A 82 -3.78 -1.50 17.31
CA ASN A 82 -3.29 -0.80 16.13
C ASN A 82 -2.54 0.44 16.62
N ARG A 83 -1.25 0.52 16.34
CA ARG A 83 -0.42 1.67 16.72
C ARG A 83 -0.13 2.57 15.53
N PRO A 84 -0.13 3.89 15.72
CA PRO A 84 0.34 4.79 14.70
C PRO A 84 1.83 4.53 14.45
N SER A 85 2.17 4.32 13.20
CA SER A 85 3.54 4.16 12.73
C SER A 85 3.76 5.07 11.53
N PHE A 86 4.97 5.56 11.38
CA PHE A 86 5.35 6.37 10.24
C PHE A 86 6.11 5.51 9.23
N SER A 87 5.71 5.59 7.98
CA SER A 87 6.39 4.94 6.87
C SER A 87 6.88 5.97 5.88
N LEU A 88 8.04 5.70 5.27
CA LEU A 88 8.56 6.48 4.17
C LEU A 88 8.04 5.89 2.86
N SER A 89 7.36 6.68 2.07
CA SER A 89 6.82 6.27 0.78
C SER A 89 7.34 7.17 -0.35
N MET A 90 7.53 6.58 -1.53
CA MET A 90 7.94 7.31 -2.74
C MET A 90 6.88 7.15 -3.83
N THR A 91 6.50 8.27 -4.44
CA THR A 91 5.65 8.30 -5.63
C THR A 91 6.53 8.48 -6.86
N ARG A 92 6.58 7.46 -7.73
CA ARG A 92 7.48 7.40 -8.88
C ARG A 92 7.33 8.59 -9.84
N GLU A 93 6.10 8.99 -10.12
CA GLU A 93 5.81 10.12 -11.00
C GLU A 93 6.36 11.45 -10.47
N ARG A 94 6.34 11.64 -9.14
CA ARG A 94 6.84 12.85 -8.49
C ARG A 94 8.35 12.84 -8.26
N ALA A 95 8.93 11.65 -8.16
CA ALA A 95 10.36 11.48 -7.91
C ALA A 95 11.23 11.77 -9.16
N GLY A 96 10.65 11.67 -10.37
CA GLY A 96 11.40 11.80 -11.61
C GLY A 96 12.42 10.66 -11.76
N ASN A 97 13.72 10.92 -11.53
CA ASN A 97 14.72 9.88 -11.44
C ASN A 97 14.70 9.24 -10.05
N TRP A 98 13.81 8.28 -9.85
CA TRP A 98 13.62 7.60 -8.55
C TRP A 98 14.87 6.88 -8.05
N GLN A 99 15.82 6.52 -8.93
CA GLN A 99 17.07 5.86 -8.55
C GLN A 99 18.01 6.83 -7.82
N GLU A 100 18.18 8.04 -8.32
CA GLU A 100 18.98 9.09 -7.66
C GLU A 100 18.36 9.48 -6.30
N VAL A 101 17.02 9.58 -6.25
CA VAL A 101 16.31 9.86 -5.00
C VAL A 101 16.52 8.72 -4.00
N LEU A 102 16.48 7.45 -4.45
CA LEU A 102 16.76 6.30 -3.60
C LEU A 102 18.19 6.31 -3.06
N ASP A 103 19.19 6.65 -3.90
CA ASP A 103 20.58 6.77 -3.46
C ASP A 103 20.74 7.83 -2.37
N THR A 104 20.02 8.96 -2.52
CA THR A 104 19.98 10.01 -1.49
C THR A 104 19.32 9.52 -0.19
N ILE A 105 18.23 8.73 -0.28
CA ILE A 105 17.56 8.16 0.91
C ILE A 105 18.49 7.17 1.62
N VAL A 106 19.18 6.32 0.86
CA VAL A 106 20.16 5.36 1.42
C VAL A 106 21.24 6.10 2.21
N GLU A 107 21.75 7.22 1.66
CA GLU A 107 22.74 8.08 2.33
C GLU A 107 22.17 8.70 3.61
N VAL A 108 20.99 9.34 3.53
CA VAL A 108 20.38 10.10 4.63
C VAL A 108 19.92 9.21 5.80
N LEU A 109 19.38 8.03 5.49
CA LEU A 109 18.81 7.11 6.48
C LEU A 109 19.72 5.92 6.79
N GLU A 110 20.90 5.85 6.19
CA GLU A 110 21.86 4.76 6.39
C GLU A 110 21.23 3.36 6.16
N LEU A 111 20.43 3.25 5.07
CA LEU A 111 19.70 2.01 4.77
C LEU A 111 20.66 0.87 4.45
N THR A 112 20.23 -0.33 4.83
CA THR A 112 20.97 -1.56 4.50
C THR A 112 20.83 -1.92 3.02
N ALA A 113 21.77 -2.72 2.50
CA ALA A 113 21.68 -3.25 1.14
C ALA A 113 20.40 -4.10 0.93
N ASP A 114 19.94 -4.78 1.98
CA ASP A 114 18.72 -5.58 1.96
C ASP A 114 17.46 -4.70 1.83
N ASP A 115 17.39 -3.58 2.55
CA ASP A 115 16.27 -2.62 2.45
C ASP A 115 16.19 -2.04 1.05
N ARG A 116 17.33 -1.66 0.47
CA ARG A 116 17.43 -1.18 -0.91
C ARG A 116 16.91 -2.22 -1.90
N ALA A 117 17.38 -3.46 -1.80
CA ALA A 117 16.97 -4.55 -2.71
C ALA A 117 15.46 -4.86 -2.60
N LEU A 118 14.91 -4.83 -1.38
CA LEU A 118 13.48 -5.00 -1.13
C LEU A 118 12.65 -3.87 -1.77
N PHE A 119 13.11 -2.63 -1.66
CA PHE A 119 12.43 -1.50 -2.29
C PHE A 119 12.48 -1.59 -3.82
N GLU A 120 13.65 -1.85 -4.41
CA GLU A 120 13.80 -2.02 -5.85
C GLU A 120 12.88 -3.13 -6.39
N LYS A 121 12.77 -4.25 -5.68
CA LYS A 121 11.84 -5.33 -6.02
C LYS A 121 10.38 -4.84 -6.00
N ARG A 122 9.98 -4.05 -5.01
CA ARG A 122 8.64 -3.46 -4.93
C ARG A 122 8.34 -2.50 -6.08
N MET A 123 9.33 -1.69 -6.45
CA MET A 123 9.21 -0.76 -7.58
C MET A 123 9.04 -1.46 -8.93
N ARG A 124 9.61 -2.66 -9.10
CA ARG A 124 9.49 -3.48 -10.32
C ARG A 124 8.17 -4.23 -10.43
N GLN A 125 7.40 -4.36 -9.35
CA GLN A 125 6.13 -5.11 -9.29
C GLN A 125 4.94 -4.41 -9.97
N GLY A 126 5.19 -3.46 -10.89
CA GLY A 126 4.18 -2.99 -11.84
C GLY A 126 3.04 -2.15 -11.27
N ARG A 127 3.29 -1.42 -10.18
CA ARG A 127 2.31 -0.46 -9.63
C ARG A 127 2.12 0.75 -10.55
N ARG A 128 0.97 1.37 -10.42
CA ARG A 128 0.67 2.60 -11.17
C ARG A 128 1.67 3.71 -10.78
N PRO A 129 2.16 4.55 -11.71
CA PRO A 129 3.22 5.54 -11.46
C PRO A 129 2.90 6.57 -10.36
N PHE A 130 1.62 6.85 -10.14
CA PHE A 130 1.12 7.80 -9.14
C PHE A 130 0.86 7.17 -7.76
N GLU A 131 0.97 5.85 -7.63
CA GLU A 131 0.75 5.13 -6.38
C GLU A 131 1.99 5.21 -5.49
N PRO A 132 1.87 5.63 -4.20
CA PRO A 132 3.00 5.67 -3.31
C PRO A 132 3.49 4.24 -3.00
N VAL A 133 4.78 4.03 -3.14
CA VAL A 133 5.45 2.76 -2.81
C VAL A 133 6.21 2.93 -1.50
N PRO A 134 5.90 2.15 -0.45
CA PRO A 134 6.61 2.26 0.81
C PRO A 134 8.05 1.74 0.69
N ILE A 135 8.99 2.56 1.17
CA ILE A 135 10.43 2.30 1.20
C ILE A 135 10.78 1.62 2.52
N LEU A 136 10.49 2.33 3.62
CA LEU A 136 10.81 1.92 4.98
C LEU A 136 9.55 2.04 5.85
N PHE A 137 9.41 1.11 6.79
CA PHE A 137 8.33 1.11 7.79
C PHE A 137 8.92 1.42 9.16
N GLU A 138 8.05 1.86 10.09
CA GLU A 138 8.42 2.10 11.48
C GLU A 138 9.60 3.06 11.62
N LEU A 139 9.51 4.21 10.94
CA LEU A 139 10.51 5.27 11.11
C LEU A 139 10.53 5.73 12.57
N ASN A 140 11.72 5.82 13.13
CA ASN A 140 11.92 6.46 14.41
C ASN A 140 11.92 8.00 14.27
N GLU A 141 11.84 8.71 15.38
CA GLU A 141 11.78 10.19 15.40
C GLU A 141 13.02 10.82 14.73
N GLU A 142 14.19 10.22 14.91
CA GLU A 142 15.42 10.69 14.30
C GLU A 142 15.38 10.56 12.76
N GLN A 143 14.90 9.42 12.25
CA GLN A 143 14.74 9.19 10.81
C GLN A 143 13.72 10.15 10.20
N ILE A 144 12.61 10.41 10.90
CA ILE A 144 11.61 11.39 10.48
C ILE A 144 12.23 12.79 10.39
N ALA A 145 13.00 13.19 11.42
CA ALA A 145 13.69 14.47 11.43
C ALA A 145 14.72 14.57 10.28
N ARG A 146 15.52 13.53 10.05
CA ARG A 146 16.49 13.48 8.95
C ARG A 146 15.81 13.63 7.57
N VAL A 147 14.67 12.97 7.35
CA VAL A 147 13.88 13.13 6.12
C VAL A 147 13.35 14.54 5.99
N ALA A 148 12.77 15.11 7.07
CA ALA A 148 12.20 16.47 7.06
C ALA A 148 13.26 17.54 6.69
N VAL A 149 14.46 17.46 7.27
CA VAL A 149 15.57 18.38 6.96
C VAL A 149 16.05 18.25 5.50
N ASN A 150 16.02 17.02 4.94
CA ASN A 150 16.47 16.75 3.58
C ASN A 150 15.34 16.73 2.54
N GLN A 151 14.12 17.14 2.90
CA GLN A 151 12.94 17.07 2.03
C GLN A 151 13.15 17.74 0.66
N PHE A 152 13.95 18.81 0.59
CA PHE A 152 14.26 19.52 -0.65
C PHE A 152 15.07 18.68 -1.64
N ARG A 153 15.83 17.67 -1.16
CA ARG A 153 16.60 16.71 -1.97
C ARG A 153 15.80 15.46 -2.34
N LEU A 154 14.61 15.29 -1.77
CA LEU A 154 13.79 14.08 -1.82
C LEU A 154 12.45 14.33 -2.54
N PRO A 155 12.44 14.68 -3.83
CA PRO A 155 11.20 14.89 -4.57
C PRO A 155 10.38 13.60 -4.63
N GLY A 156 9.07 13.71 -4.40
CA GLY A 156 8.15 12.58 -4.45
C GLY A 156 8.23 11.60 -3.27
N VAL A 157 9.01 11.94 -2.23
CA VAL A 157 9.11 11.17 -0.99
C VAL A 157 8.30 11.85 0.10
N GLU A 158 7.47 11.07 0.79
CA GLU A 158 6.58 11.57 1.84
C GLU A 158 6.63 10.60 3.04
N VAL A 159 6.58 11.18 4.25
CA VAL A 159 6.36 10.43 5.49
C VAL A 159 4.85 10.31 5.68
N VAL A 160 4.35 9.08 5.67
CA VAL A 160 2.94 8.77 5.80
C VAL A 160 2.69 8.08 7.13
N ALA A 161 1.78 8.66 7.94
CA ALA A 161 1.29 8.02 9.15
C ALA A 161 0.25 6.96 8.78
N GLN A 162 0.42 5.74 9.27
CA GLN A 162 -0.53 4.64 9.07
C GLN A 162 -0.67 3.83 10.36
N LEU A 163 -1.83 3.19 10.54
CA LEU A 163 -2.02 2.26 11.64
C LEU A 163 -1.39 0.92 11.30
N VAL A 164 -0.51 0.43 12.16
CA VAL A 164 0.18 -0.84 12.03
C VAL A 164 -0.29 -1.75 13.17
N ARG A 165 -0.58 -3.01 12.84
CA ARG A 165 -0.96 -4.03 13.83
C ARG A 165 0.18 -4.24 14.80
N HIS A 166 -0.14 -4.30 16.09
CA HIS A 166 0.82 -4.52 17.15
C HIS A 166 0.27 -5.53 18.17
N TYR A 167 1.16 -6.37 18.66
CA TYR A 167 0.86 -7.44 19.62
C TYR A 167 1.60 -7.15 20.94
N PRO A 168 0.95 -6.47 21.91
CA PRO A 168 1.60 -6.06 23.17
C PRO A 168 2.13 -7.22 23.98
N GLN A 169 1.49 -8.38 23.87
CA GLN A 169 1.83 -9.59 24.62
C GLN A 169 2.95 -10.42 23.93
N GLY A 170 3.49 -9.93 22.80
CA GLY A 170 4.60 -10.57 22.09
C GLY A 170 4.32 -12.05 21.79
N ALA A 171 5.22 -12.92 22.23
CA ALA A 171 5.21 -14.34 21.89
C ALA A 171 4.10 -15.16 22.58
N HIS A 172 3.45 -14.64 23.65
CA HIS A 172 2.52 -15.42 24.48
C HIS A 172 1.34 -15.99 23.70
N PHE A 173 0.77 -15.22 22.75
CA PHE A 173 -0.40 -15.65 21.97
C PHE A 173 -0.09 -15.89 20.48
N ALA A 174 1.18 -15.93 20.07
CA ALA A 174 1.56 -16.02 18.67
C ALA A 174 0.94 -17.21 17.93
N HIS A 175 0.82 -18.35 18.55
CA HIS A 175 0.27 -19.57 17.95
C HIS A 175 -1.26 -19.63 17.92
N SER A 176 -1.94 -18.95 18.83
CA SER A 176 -3.42 -18.89 18.89
C SER A 176 -3.94 -17.70 18.07
N VAL A 177 -3.44 -16.51 18.32
CA VAL A 177 -3.86 -15.28 17.63
C VAL A 177 -3.31 -15.22 16.21
N GLY A 178 -2.08 -15.68 16.03
CA GLY A 178 -1.38 -15.58 14.76
C GLY A 178 -0.81 -14.18 14.54
N TYR A 179 -0.68 -13.80 13.28
CA TYR A 179 -0.14 -12.51 12.90
C TYR A 179 -0.72 -11.99 11.59
N VAL A 180 -0.64 -10.69 11.42
CA VAL A 180 -0.94 -9.99 10.18
C VAL A 180 0.35 -9.84 9.38
N GLY A 181 0.27 -10.02 8.09
CA GLY A 181 1.41 -9.83 7.19
C GLY A 181 0.96 -9.30 5.83
N ARG A 182 1.91 -8.94 4.99
CA ARG A 182 1.61 -8.38 3.67
C ARG A 182 0.86 -9.34 2.78
N ILE A 183 -0.09 -8.80 2.02
CA ILE A 183 -0.83 -9.53 1.01
C ILE A 183 0.14 -9.96 -0.10
N ASN A 184 0.15 -11.25 -0.42
CA ASN A 184 0.94 -11.80 -1.52
C ASN A 184 0.12 -11.87 -2.81
N GLU A 185 0.78 -12.14 -3.95
CA GLU A 185 0.14 -12.18 -5.27
C GLU A 185 -0.94 -13.28 -5.39
N LYS A 186 -0.81 -14.38 -4.65
CA LYS A 186 -1.81 -15.46 -4.66
C LYS A 186 -3.06 -15.05 -3.89
N GLU A 187 -2.87 -14.43 -2.74
CA GLU A 187 -3.97 -13.91 -1.91
C GLU A 187 -4.71 -12.79 -2.63
N LEU A 188 -4.00 -11.92 -3.34
CA LEU A 188 -4.61 -10.81 -4.09
C LEU A 188 -5.64 -11.28 -5.14
N LYS A 189 -5.48 -12.51 -5.66
CA LYS A 189 -6.40 -13.11 -6.63
C LYS A 189 -7.69 -13.64 -6.00
N THR A 190 -7.68 -13.88 -4.70
CA THR A 190 -8.81 -14.47 -3.94
C THR A 190 -9.58 -13.45 -3.11
N LEU A 191 -8.95 -12.30 -2.83
CA LEU A 191 -9.54 -11.22 -2.05
C LEU A 191 -10.49 -10.36 -2.89
N ASP A 192 -11.47 -9.74 -2.23
CA ASP A 192 -12.30 -8.71 -2.85
C ASP A 192 -11.44 -7.46 -3.16
N PRO A 193 -11.20 -7.16 -4.45
CA PRO A 193 -10.33 -6.06 -4.83
C PRO A 193 -10.89 -4.69 -4.42
N VAL A 194 -12.20 -4.60 -4.18
CA VAL A 194 -12.88 -3.38 -3.75
C VAL A 194 -12.61 -3.14 -2.28
N ASN A 195 -12.92 -4.11 -1.42
CA ASN A 195 -12.80 -3.95 0.04
C ASN A 195 -11.34 -3.93 0.52
N TYR A 196 -10.40 -4.49 -0.24
CA TYR A 196 -8.96 -4.46 0.07
C TYR A 196 -8.19 -3.37 -0.68
N SER A 197 -8.90 -2.45 -1.38
CA SER A 197 -8.27 -1.28 -1.98
C SER A 197 -7.68 -0.38 -0.87
N GLY A 198 -6.39 -0.02 -1.02
CA GLY A 198 -5.67 0.73 0.01
C GLY A 198 -5.20 -0.08 1.23
N THR A 199 -5.58 -1.36 1.35
CA THR A 199 -5.10 -2.25 2.40
C THR A 199 -3.94 -3.11 1.90
N HIS A 200 -2.87 -3.20 2.69
CA HIS A 200 -1.64 -3.91 2.31
C HIS A 200 -1.37 -5.15 3.17
N HIS A 201 -2.17 -5.38 4.20
CA HIS A 201 -1.98 -6.45 5.18
C HIS A 201 -3.22 -7.31 5.33
N ILE A 202 -3.01 -8.58 5.66
CA ILE A 202 -4.07 -9.58 5.90
C ILE A 202 -3.62 -10.52 7.02
N GLY A 203 -4.55 -11.10 7.75
CA GLY A 203 -4.28 -12.17 8.72
C GLY A 203 -3.71 -13.41 8.04
N LYS A 204 -2.56 -13.88 8.50
CA LYS A 204 -1.84 -15.01 7.88
C LYS A 204 -2.15 -16.33 8.56
N THR A 205 -2.28 -16.33 9.87
CA THR A 205 -2.46 -17.53 10.70
C THR A 205 -3.40 -17.23 11.86
N GLY A 206 -3.86 -18.26 12.55
CA GLY A 206 -4.61 -18.16 13.78
C GLY A 206 -5.93 -17.42 13.67
N ILE A 207 -6.31 -16.76 14.75
CA ILE A 207 -7.53 -15.95 14.87
C ILE A 207 -7.53 -14.79 13.89
N GLU A 208 -6.39 -14.15 13.67
CA GLU A 208 -6.23 -13.06 12.70
C GLU A 208 -6.70 -13.47 11.31
N ARG A 209 -6.39 -14.71 10.88
CA ARG A 209 -6.83 -15.23 9.59
C ARG A 209 -8.27 -15.72 9.61
N PHE A 210 -8.67 -16.43 10.66
CA PHE A 210 -9.99 -17.06 10.70
C PHE A 210 -11.11 -16.01 10.78
N TYR A 211 -10.88 -14.93 11.53
CA TYR A 211 -11.82 -13.82 11.68
C TYR A 211 -11.47 -12.60 10.83
N GLU A 212 -10.74 -12.79 9.72
CA GLU A 212 -10.33 -11.71 8.84
C GLU A 212 -11.47 -10.80 8.43
N ASP A 213 -12.58 -11.36 7.96
CA ASP A 213 -13.76 -10.60 7.50
C ASP A 213 -14.38 -9.74 8.60
N ALA A 214 -14.32 -10.20 9.86
CA ALA A 214 -14.83 -9.46 11.00
C ALA A 214 -13.84 -8.37 11.44
N LEU A 215 -12.54 -8.70 11.48
CA LEU A 215 -11.48 -7.82 11.95
C LEU A 215 -11.13 -6.72 10.96
N HIS A 216 -11.20 -6.98 9.65
CA HIS A 216 -10.77 -6.03 8.61
C HIS A 216 -11.71 -4.81 8.53
N GLY A 217 -13.04 -5.03 8.55
CA GLY A 217 -14.03 -3.97 8.37
C GLY A 217 -14.35 -3.67 6.89
N GLN A 218 -14.83 -2.46 6.60
CA GLN A 218 -15.22 -2.04 5.25
C GLN A 218 -14.48 -0.77 4.85
N VAL A 219 -13.90 -0.78 3.64
CA VAL A 219 -13.18 0.35 3.07
C VAL A 219 -14.10 1.55 2.85
N GLY A 220 -13.60 2.74 3.14
CA GLY A 220 -14.19 4.02 2.76
C GLY A 220 -13.58 4.57 1.48
N TYR A 221 -14.17 5.63 0.93
CA TYR A 221 -13.71 6.25 -0.32
C TYR A 221 -13.77 7.77 -0.25
N GLU A 222 -12.75 8.42 -0.79
CA GLU A 222 -12.76 9.84 -1.09
C GLU A 222 -12.71 10.06 -2.60
N GLU A 223 -13.66 10.83 -3.11
CA GLU A 223 -13.61 11.39 -4.46
C GLU A 223 -12.85 12.71 -4.35
N VAL A 224 -11.64 12.73 -4.90
CA VAL A 224 -10.77 13.91 -4.83
C VAL A 224 -10.58 14.52 -6.21
N GLU A 225 -10.59 15.84 -6.26
CA GLU A 225 -10.22 16.60 -7.45
C GLU A 225 -8.69 16.78 -7.44
N THR A 226 -8.05 16.40 -8.54
CA THR A 226 -6.61 16.53 -8.70
C THR A 226 -6.25 17.46 -9.85
N ASN A 227 -5.10 18.13 -9.76
CA ASN A 227 -4.54 18.87 -10.89
C ASN A 227 -3.83 17.93 -11.87
N ALA A 228 -3.34 18.48 -12.99
CA ALA A 228 -2.58 17.76 -14.01
C ALA A 228 -1.31 17.06 -13.49
N ARG A 229 -0.83 17.41 -12.28
CA ARG A 229 0.32 16.81 -11.61
C ARG A 229 -0.08 15.79 -10.53
N GLY A 230 -1.36 15.37 -10.48
CA GLY A 230 -1.88 14.41 -9.49
C GLY A 230 -1.98 14.94 -8.04
N ARG A 231 -1.79 16.26 -7.82
CA ARG A 231 -1.94 16.85 -6.49
C ARG A 231 -3.41 17.09 -6.18
N VAL A 232 -3.88 16.59 -5.04
CA VAL A 232 -5.24 16.82 -4.54
C VAL A 232 -5.46 18.31 -4.30
N LEU A 233 -6.52 18.85 -4.93
CA LEU A 233 -6.95 20.23 -4.77
C LEU A 233 -8.05 20.34 -3.72
N ARG A 234 -9.03 19.44 -3.76
CA ARG A 234 -10.14 19.38 -2.81
C ARG A 234 -10.77 17.99 -2.79
N VAL A 235 -11.42 17.68 -1.68
CA VAL A 235 -12.28 16.50 -1.53
C VAL A 235 -13.69 16.90 -1.99
N LEU A 236 -14.24 16.15 -2.93
CA LEU A 236 -15.58 16.36 -3.48
C LEU A 236 -16.64 15.61 -2.67
N LYS A 237 -16.33 14.35 -2.35
CA LYS A 237 -17.21 13.47 -1.59
C LYS A 237 -16.37 12.53 -0.74
N ARG A 238 -16.88 12.21 0.45
CA ARG A 238 -16.25 11.25 1.35
C ARG A 238 -17.28 10.27 1.88
N THR A 239 -16.94 9.00 1.84
CA THR A 239 -17.64 7.92 2.51
C THR A 239 -16.68 7.31 3.51
N ASP A 240 -16.98 7.49 4.80
CA ASP A 240 -16.08 7.02 5.86
C ASP A 240 -16.00 5.50 5.90
N PRO A 241 -14.84 4.93 6.22
CA PRO A 241 -14.67 3.49 6.40
C PRO A 241 -15.42 3.01 7.65
N LYS A 242 -15.86 1.76 7.62
CA LYS A 242 -16.42 1.12 8.80
C LYS A 242 -15.33 0.29 9.47
N PRO A 243 -14.96 0.56 10.73
CA PRO A 243 -13.93 -0.20 11.43
C PRO A 243 -14.34 -1.67 11.57
N GLY A 244 -13.34 -2.53 11.69
CA GLY A 244 -13.53 -3.94 12.03
C GLY A 244 -14.14 -4.11 13.40
N LYS A 245 -14.71 -5.28 13.64
CA LYS A 245 -15.30 -5.65 14.93
C LYS A 245 -14.20 -6.12 15.87
N ASP A 246 -14.31 -5.70 17.13
CA ASP A 246 -13.44 -6.20 18.19
C ASP A 246 -13.82 -7.64 18.56
N ILE A 247 -12.83 -8.43 18.95
CA ILE A 247 -12.99 -9.82 19.34
C ILE A 247 -12.48 -10.01 20.77
N VAL A 248 -13.32 -10.68 21.59
CA VAL A 248 -12.92 -11.11 22.93
C VAL A 248 -12.71 -12.62 22.89
N LEU A 249 -11.51 -13.04 23.29
CA LEU A 249 -11.11 -14.43 23.35
C LEU A 249 -11.49 -15.06 24.70
N SER A 250 -11.61 -16.36 24.71
CA SER A 250 -11.72 -17.15 25.98
C SER A 250 -10.35 -17.32 26.66
N LEU A 251 -9.25 -16.99 26.00
CA LEU A 251 -7.89 -17.10 26.56
C LEU A 251 -7.68 -16.12 27.72
N ASP A 252 -6.89 -16.55 28.70
CA ASP A 252 -6.51 -15.78 29.89
C ASP A 252 -5.00 -15.61 29.91
N ILE A 253 -4.50 -14.35 29.85
CA ILE A 253 -3.07 -14.07 29.81
C ILE A 253 -2.34 -14.58 31.04
N LYS A 254 -2.94 -14.47 32.22
CA LYS A 254 -2.31 -14.92 33.47
C LYS A 254 -2.14 -16.44 33.51
N LEU A 255 -3.14 -17.15 32.99
CA LEU A 255 -3.05 -18.61 32.89
C LEU A 255 -2.07 -19.04 31.80
N GLN A 256 -2.01 -18.29 30.70
CA GLN A 256 -1.04 -18.49 29.63
C GLN A 256 0.40 -18.34 30.14
N GLU A 257 0.70 -17.24 30.85
CA GLU A 257 2.01 -16.98 31.47
C GLU A 257 2.38 -18.05 32.50
N ALA A 258 1.45 -18.46 33.37
CA ALA A 258 1.67 -19.52 34.35
C ALA A 258 2.00 -20.86 33.68
N ALA A 259 1.30 -21.19 32.59
CA ALA A 259 1.55 -22.43 31.85
C ALA A 259 2.90 -22.40 31.11
N GLU A 260 3.30 -21.24 30.57
CA GLU A 260 4.62 -21.05 29.96
C GLU A 260 5.74 -21.15 30.98
N ALA A 261 5.57 -20.51 32.14
CA ALA A 261 6.52 -20.60 33.24
C ALA A 261 6.70 -22.05 33.73
N ALA A 262 5.61 -22.83 33.81
CA ALA A 262 5.66 -24.24 34.20
C ALA A 262 6.44 -25.12 33.18
N LEU A 263 6.45 -24.75 31.88
CA LEU A 263 7.28 -25.42 30.88
C LEU A 263 8.77 -25.13 31.08
N GLY A 264 9.12 -24.00 31.71
CA GLY A 264 10.49 -23.65 32.05
C GLY A 264 11.44 -23.62 30.86
N GLY A 265 11.01 -23.11 29.72
CA GLY A 265 11.78 -23.03 28.47
C GLY A 265 11.94 -24.37 27.72
N ARG A 266 11.34 -25.45 28.21
CA ARG A 266 11.36 -26.75 27.53
C ARG A 266 10.45 -26.76 26.32
N ARG A 267 10.78 -27.55 25.30
CA ARG A 267 9.88 -27.80 24.17
C ARG A 267 8.64 -28.55 24.65
N GLY A 268 7.47 -28.03 24.33
CA GLY A 268 6.23 -28.67 24.73
C GLY A 268 4.98 -27.86 24.36
N ALA A 269 3.86 -28.42 24.74
CA ALA A 269 2.56 -27.77 24.60
C ALA A 269 1.74 -27.96 25.88
N VAL A 270 0.98 -26.94 26.25
CA VAL A 270 0.00 -26.97 27.32
C VAL A 270 -1.30 -26.41 26.79
N VAL A 271 -2.40 -27.13 27.00
CA VAL A 271 -3.75 -26.66 26.66
C VAL A 271 -4.61 -26.79 27.89
N ALA A 272 -5.21 -25.69 28.32
CA ALA A 272 -6.17 -25.66 29.43
C ALA A 272 -7.58 -25.39 28.87
N LEU A 273 -8.51 -26.25 29.23
CA LEU A 273 -9.91 -26.19 28.80
C LEU A 273 -10.83 -26.09 30.01
N ASP A 274 -11.90 -25.29 29.93
CA ASP A 274 -13.00 -25.36 30.87
C ASP A 274 -13.87 -26.56 30.46
N PRO A 275 -13.99 -27.59 31.30
CA PRO A 275 -14.75 -28.80 30.93
C PRO A 275 -16.27 -28.59 30.86
N ARG A 276 -16.76 -27.47 31.39
CA ARG A 276 -18.20 -27.15 31.39
C ARG A 276 -18.62 -26.41 30.13
N THR A 277 -17.78 -25.52 29.65
CA THR A 277 -18.10 -24.64 28.51
C THR A 277 -17.38 -25.06 27.23
N GLY A 278 -16.29 -25.81 27.35
CA GLY A 278 -15.39 -26.14 26.22
C GLY A 278 -14.45 -25.00 25.82
N GLU A 279 -14.45 -23.90 26.57
CA GLU A 279 -13.60 -22.75 26.29
C GLU A 279 -12.12 -23.10 26.47
N VAL A 280 -11.28 -22.64 25.54
CA VAL A 280 -9.82 -22.74 25.66
C VAL A 280 -9.33 -21.54 26.48
N LEU A 281 -8.82 -21.83 27.69
CA LEU A 281 -8.36 -20.81 28.63
C LEU A 281 -6.86 -20.48 28.45
N ALA A 282 -6.06 -21.47 28.06
CA ALA A 282 -4.66 -21.29 27.69
C ALA A 282 -4.26 -22.26 26.57
N MET A 283 -3.39 -21.81 25.69
CA MET A 283 -2.87 -22.60 24.57
C MET A 283 -1.40 -22.24 24.33
N VAL A 284 -0.52 -22.93 25.02
CA VAL A 284 0.92 -22.69 24.99
C VAL A 284 1.62 -23.67 24.06
N SER A 285 2.44 -23.14 23.18
CA SER A 285 3.36 -23.92 22.32
C SER A 285 4.76 -23.33 22.43
N GLN A 286 5.69 -24.05 23.08
CA GLN A 286 7.05 -23.58 23.29
C GLN A 286 8.09 -24.39 22.50
N PRO A 287 9.16 -23.72 21.99
CA PRO A 287 9.35 -22.27 21.96
C PRO A 287 8.38 -21.58 21.01
N SER A 288 8.09 -20.32 21.28
CA SER A 288 7.24 -19.46 20.49
C SER A 288 8.07 -18.43 19.71
N PHE A 289 7.41 -17.52 19.02
CA PHE A 289 8.04 -16.44 18.25
C PHE A 289 7.29 -15.13 18.46
N ASP A 290 7.93 -13.99 18.20
CA ASP A 290 7.27 -12.68 18.27
C ASP A 290 6.50 -12.40 16.95
N PRO A 291 5.17 -12.30 16.98
CA PRO A 291 4.36 -12.00 15.80
C PRO A 291 4.62 -10.60 15.22
N ASN A 292 5.12 -9.65 16.02
CA ASN A 292 5.44 -8.30 15.56
C ASN A 292 6.48 -8.30 14.45
N LEU A 293 7.40 -9.27 14.43
CA LEU A 293 8.42 -9.40 13.39
C LEU A 293 7.83 -9.58 11.95
N PHE A 294 6.61 -10.09 11.86
CA PHE A 294 5.97 -10.39 10.57
C PHE A 294 5.12 -9.25 10.04
N VAL A 295 4.71 -8.32 10.89
CA VAL A 295 3.77 -7.24 10.53
C VAL A 295 4.37 -6.31 9.48
N THR A 296 5.56 -5.81 9.73
CA THR A 296 6.26 -4.87 8.83
C THR A 296 7.10 -5.57 7.76
N GLY A 297 7.30 -6.87 7.94
CA GLY A 297 8.06 -7.75 7.07
C GLY A 297 9.36 -8.19 7.74
N ILE A 298 9.51 -9.50 7.91
CA ILE A 298 10.70 -10.11 8.49
C ILE A 298 11.84 -10.17 7.46
N SER A 299 13.07 -9.92 7.88
CA SER A 299 14.23 -10.08 7.02
C SER A 299 14.46 -11.56 6.66
N PHE A 300 15.08 -11.82 5.52
CA PHE A 300 15.38 -13.19 5.09
C PHE A 300 16.24 -13.95 6.13
N LYS A 301 17.19 -13.25 6.76
CA LYS A 301 18.05 -13.83 7.78
C LYS A 301 17.25 -14.22 9.04
N ALA A 302 16.47 -13.29 9.59
CA ALA A 302 15.64 -13.55 10.77
C ALA A 302 14.60 -14.65 10.52
N TYR A 303 14.01 -14.67 9.32
CA TYR A 303 13.09 -15.74 8.95
C TYR A 303 13.78 -17.10 8.83
N ALA A 304 14.99 -17.15 8.24
CA ALA A 304 15.77 -18.37 8.14
C ALA A 304 16.15 -18.91 9.54
N GLU A 305 16.54 -18.03 10.46
CA GLU A 305 16.83 -18.41 11.86
C GLU A 305 15.63 -19.07 12.54
N LEU A 306 14.41 -18.54 12.34
CA LEU A 306 13.19 -19.14 12.89
C LEU A 306 12.80 -20.44 12.20
N ARG A 307 12.91 -20.50 10.86
CA ARG A 307 12.51 -21.65 10.04
C ARG A 307 13.44 -22.86 10.24
N ASP A 308 14.75 -22.60 10.24
CA ASP A 308 15.79 -23.62 10.25
C ASP A 308 16.22 -24.01 11.67
N SER A 309 15.66 -23.32 12.68
CA SER A 309 15.87 -23.65 14.09
C SER A 309 15.47 -25.10 14.38
N ILE A 310 16.34 -25.83 15.09
CA ILE A 310 16.05 -27.19 15.59
C ILE A 310 14.79 -27.19 16.48
N ASP A 311 14.55 -26.08 17.15
CA ASP A 311 13.41 -25.87 18.05
C ASP A 311 12.10 -25.58 17.33
N ARG A 312 12.13 -25.27 16.04
CA ARG A 312 10.95 -24.99 15.19
C ARG A 312 9.92 -24.08 15.89
N PRO A 313 10.26 -22.83 16.23
CA PRO A 313 9.34 -21.93 16.97
C PRO A 313 8.07 -21.58 16.18
N LEU A 314 8.10 -21.64 14.85
CA LEU A 314 6.93 -21.38 13.99
C LEU A 314 5.89 -22.51 14.03
N PHE A 315 6.18 -23.61 14.69
CA PHE A 315 5.39 -24.82 14.66
C PHE A 315 4.41 -24.89 15.84
N ASN A 316 3.12 -24.92 15.60
CA ASN A 316 2.12 -25.05 16.66
C ASN A 316 2.00 -26.49 17.14
N ARG A 317 2.60 -26.76 18.30
CA ARG A 317 2.63 -28.10 18.92
C ARG A 317 1.30 -28.53 19.49
N CYS A 318 0.42 -27.59 19.83
CA CYS A 318 -0.90 -27.89 20.36
C CYS A 318 -1.82 -28.56 19.34
N LEU A 319 -1.62 -28.23 18.04
CA LEU A 319 -2.47 -28.72 16.95
C LEU A 319 -1.84 -29.87 16.16
N LEU A 320 -0.64 -30.30 16.54
CA LEU A 320 0.04 -31.42 15.90
C LEU A 320 -0.39 -32.73 16.48
N TYR A 321 -0.82 -33.58 15.60
CA TYR A 321 -1.06 -34.97 15.92
C TYR A 321 0.30 -35.69 16.03
N THR A 322 0.73 -35.99 17.26
CA THR A 322 2.07 -36.59 17.52
C THR A 322 2.04 -38.08 17.82
N SER A 323 0.85 -38.66 18.02
CA SER A 323 0.71 -40.12 18.19
C SER A 323 -0.43 -40.65 17.32
N PRO A 324 -0.21 -41.77 16.59
CA PRO A 324 -1.28 -42.38 15.85
C PRO A 324 -2.41 -42.83 16.80
N SER A 325 -3.64 -42.44 16.50
CA SER A 325 -4.80 -42.95 17.22
C SER A 325 -4.85 -44.47 17.11
N PRO A 326 -5.32 -45.20 18.13
CA PRO A 326 -5.58 -46.62 17.99
C PRO A 326 -6.50 -46.97 16.81
N ARG A 327 -7.28 -46.02 16.30
CA ARG A 327 -8.10 -46.17 15.10
C ARG A 327 -7.28 -46.14 13.81
N ASP A 328 -6.19 -45.36 13.74
CA ASP A 328 -5.37 -45.24 12.52
C ASP A 328 -4.55 -46.50 12.26
N LYS A 329 -4.26 -47.30 13.30
CA LYS A 329 -3.60 -48.61 13.19
C LYS A 329 -4.49 -49.70 12.58
N ARG A 330 -5.79 -49.45 12.41
CA ARG A 330 -6.73 -50.45 11.79
C ARG A 330 -6.94 -50.24 10.30
N GLN A 331 -6.34 -49.18 9.72
CA GLN A 331 -6.48 -48.86 8.29
C GLN A 331 -5.18 -49.01 7.50
N SER A 332 -4.10 -49.51 8.11
CA SER A 332 -2.82 -49.83 7.42
C SER A 332 -2.65 -51.31 7.22
#